data_3cc5b87eab122498b7afba3827ed2004
#
_entry.id   3cc5b87eab122498b7afba3827ed2004
#
_cell.length_a   1.000
_cell.length_b   1.000
_cell.length_c   1.000
_cell.angle_alpha   90.00
_cell.angle_beta   90.00
_cell.angle_gamma   90.00
#
_symmetry.space_group_name_H-M   'P 1'
#
loop_
_entity.id
_entity.type
_entity.pdbx_description
1 polymer ?
#
loop_
_entity_poly.entity_id
_entity_poly.type
_entity_poly.pdbx_seq_one_letter_code
_entity_poly.pdbx_strand_id
1 'polypeptide(L)'
;MKILITGAAGFVGCRATRFLGLSHQVIPLDSRQLDITDEQRVQTLFMDHAPKAIIHLAALADTGYCETHPDDCEAVNYDGTLNVARAAAAVGAKLIYAGSDQVYNGCTGSGARGVEALCWGAATATLVEKAAGAARVAT
;
A
#
# COMPACT_ATOMS: atom_id res chain seq x y z
N MET A 1 -7.64 13.06 -13.47
CA MET A 1 -8.28 12.46 -12.27
C MET A 1 -7.51 12.86 -11.03
N LYS A 2 -8.08 12.67 -9.83
CA LYS A 2 -7.38 12.89 -8.55
C LYS A 2 -6.74 11.60 -8.10
N ILE A 3 -5.42 11.61 -7.89
CA ILE A 3 -4.60 10.45 -7.51
C ILE A 3 -3.89 10.78 -6.21
N LEU A 4 -4.02 9.91 -5.22
CA LEU A 4 -3.28 9.99 -3.97
C LEU A 4 -2.10 9.02 -4.01
N ILE A 5 -0.92 9.46 -3.56
CA ILE A 5 0.29 8.63 -3.53
C ILE A 5 0.82 8.61 -2.10
N THR A 6 0.84 7.46 -1.45
CA THR A 6 1.54 7.27 -0.18
C THR A 6 3.00 6.89 -0.43
N GLY A 7 3.90 7.27 0.46
CA GLY A 7 5.34 7.05 0.25
C GLY A 7 5.92 7.95 -0.86
N ALA A 8 5.32 9.13 -1.06
CA ALA A 8 5.66 10.05 -2.14
C ALA A 8 7.09 10.59 -2.08
N ALA A 9 7.73 10.62 -0.90
CA ALA A 9 9.12 11.04 -0.74
C ALA A 9 10.14 9.93 -1.11
N GLY A 10 9.69 8.69 -1.28
CA GLY A 10 10.55 7.56 -1.65
C GLY A 10 11.05 7.65 -3.10
N PHE A 11 11.97 6.74 -3.45
CA PHE A 11 12.62 6.70 -4.77
C PHE A 11 11.62 6.57 -5.93
N VAL A 12 10.64 5.69 -5.82
CA VAL A 12 9.57 5.53 -6.81
C VAL A 12 8.53 6.63 -6.68
N GLY A 13 8.14 6.97 -5.44
CA GLY A 13 7.08 7.93 -5.16
C GLY A 13 7.34 9.32 -5.72
N CYS A 14 8.55 9.84 -5.57
CA CYS A 14 8.89 11.17 -6.10
C CYS A 14 8.84 11.22 -7.63
N ARG A 15 9.21 10.14 -8.33
CA ARG A 15 9.13 10.05 -9.78
C ARG A 15 7.70 9.89 -10.27
N ALA A 16 6.93 9.04 -9.61
CA ALA A 16 5.51 8.86 -9.90
C ALA A 16 4.75 10.18 -9.73
N THR A 17 5.01 10.92 -8.64
CA THR A 17 4.41 12.23 -8.38
C THR A 17 4.69 13.23 -9.50
N ARG A 18 5.95 13.33 -9.94
CA ARG A 18 6.33 14.24 -11.04
C ARG A 18 5.68 13.86 -12.35
N PHE A 19 5.74 12.57 -12.72
CA PHE A 19 5.22 12.09 -13.99
C PHE A 19 3.71 12.22 -14.09
N LEU A 20 2.98 11.76 -13.07
CA LEU A 20 1.52 11.82 -13.04
C LEU A 20 0.99 13.24 -12.86
N GLY A 21 1.76 14.10 -12.20
CA GLY A 21 1.42 15.52 -12.03
C GLY A 21 1.34 16.31 -13.35
N LEU A 22 1.90 15.79 -14.44
CA LEU A 22 1.81 16.43 -15.76
C LEU A 22 0.38 16.38 -16.35
N SER A 23 -0.42 15.39 -15.96
CA SER A 23 -1.74 15.15 -16.55
C SER A 23 -2.86 14.93 -15.54
N HIS A 24 -2.51 14.78 -14.24
CA HIS A 24 -3.45 14.47 -13.18
C HIS A 24 -3.25 15.39 -11.97
N GLN A 25 -4.29 15.52 -11.15
CA GLN A 25 -4.17 16.15 -9.85
C GLN A 25 -3.59 15.10 -8.87
N VAL A 26 -2.34 15.26 -8.49
CA VAL A 26 -1.66 14.34 -7.56
C VAL A 26 -1.63 14.94 -6.16
N ILE A 27 -1.94 14.11 -5.17
CA ILE A 27 -1.81 14.38 -3.74
C ILE A 27 -0.68 13.50 -3.22
N PRO A 28 0.54 14.04 -3.12
CA PRO A 28 1.68 13.29 -2.61
C PRO A 28 1.67 13.34 -1.08
N LEU A 29 1.80 12.18 -0.44
CA LEU A 29 1.85 12.04 1.01
C LEU A 29 3.11 11.27 1.41
N ASP A 30 3.94 11.92 2.22
CA ASP A 30 5.07 11.27 2.89
C ASP A 30 4.70 10.85 4.32
N SER A 31 5.62 10.19 5.03
CA SER A 31 5.41 9.70 6.40
C SER A 31 5.17 10.81 7.43
N ARG A 32 5.55 12.06 7.14
CA ARG A 32 5.29 13.21 8.01
C ARG A 32 3.87 13.75 7.85
N GLN A 33 3.31 13.57 6.66
CA GLN A 33 1.96 14.03 6.33
C GLN A 33 0.90 12.99 6.67
N LEU A 34 1.24 11.71 6.50
CA LEU A 34 0.37 10.58 6.78
C LEU A 34 1.17 9.40 7.33
N ASP A 35 0.95 9.10 8.61
CA ASP A 35 1.30 7.81 9.19
C ASP A 35 0.21 6.81 8.81
N ILE A 36 0.57 5.81 8.01
CA ILE A 36 -0.40 4.82 7.54
C ILE A 36 -0.83 3.83 8.63
N THR A 37 -0.12 3.78 9.76
CA THR A 37 -0.51 2.97 10.92
C THR A 37 -1.67 3.59 11.71
N ASP A 38 -1.90 4.89 11.55
CA ASP A 38 -3.06 5.59 12.12
C ASP A 38 -4.30 5.42 11.20
N GLU A 39 -5.12 4.41 11.50
CA GLU A 39 -6.32 4.09 10.74
C GLU A 39 -7.29 5.27 10.61
N GLN A 40 -7.52 6.00 11.70
CA GLN A 40 -8.47 7.13 11.68
C GLN A 40 -7.98 8.26 10.79
N ARG A 41 -6.69 8.55 10.86
CA ARG A 41 -6.06 9.58 10.02
C ARG A 41 -6.11 9.22 8.55
N VAL A 42 -5.83 7.95 8.21
CA VAL A 42 -5.94 7.43 6.84
C VAL A 42 -7.36 7.59 6.31
N GLN A 43 -8.36 7.14 7.07
CA GLN A 43 -9.77 7.23 6.67
C GLN A 43 -10.21 8.68 6.45
N THR A 44 -9.94 9.56 7.42
CA THR A 44 -10.31 10.97 7.34
C THR A 44 -9.71 11.63 6.10
N LEU A 45 -8.41 11.45 5.89
CA LEU A 45 -7.70 12.05 4.77
C LEU A 45 -8.21 11.56 3.41
N PHE A 46 -8.52 10.27 3.31
CA PHE A 46 -9.06 9.70 2.07
C PHE A 46 -10.49 10.19 1.79
N MET A 47 -11.32 10.36 2.82
CA MET A 47 -12.65 10.96 2.69
C MET A 47 -12.57 12.43 2.25
N ASP A 48 -11.70 13.23 2.87
CA ASP A 48 -11.55 14.65 2.56
C ASP A 48 -11.08 14.88 1.12
N HIS A 49 -10.16 14.06 0.67
CA HIS A 49 -9.62 14.18 -0.68
C HIS A 49 -10.47 13.49 -1.75
N ALA A 50 -11.23 12.46 -1.40
CA ALA A 50 -12.03 11.64 -2.31
C ALA A 50 -11.28 11.30 -3.62
N PRO A 51 -10.10 10.61 -3.53
CA PRO A 51 -9.32 10.28 -4.71
C PRO A 51 -10.05 9.26 -5.58
N LYS A 52 -9.76 9.24 -6.88
CA LYS A 52 -10.24 8.21 -7.81
C LYS A 52 -9.30 7.02 -7.88
N ALA A 53 -8.03 7.23 -7.58
CA ALA A 53 -7.01 6.19 -7.50
C ALA A 53 -6.04 6.50 -6.38
N ILE A 54 -5.50 5.43 -5.81
CA ILE A 54 -4.46 5.48 -4.77
C ILE A 54 -3.31 4.62 -5.25
N ILE A 55 -2.10 5.18 -5.21
CA ILE A 55 -0.86 4.44 -5.45
C ILE A 55 -0.15 4.31 -4.11
N HIS A 56 -0.13 3.09 -3.59
CA HIS A 56 0.44 2.81 -2.28
C HIS A 56 1.89 2.32 -2.42
N LEU A 57 2.83 3.18 -2.02
CA LEU A 57 4.27 2.95 -2.08
C LEU A 57 4.94 3.10 -0.71
N ALA A 58 4.18 3.44 0.32
CA ALA A 58 4.70 3.54 1.68
C ALA A 58 5.00 2.14 2.21
N ALA A 59 6.26 1.92 2.60
CA ALA A 59 6.71 0.67 3.20
C ALA A 59 8.07 0.89 3.89
N LEU A 60 8.38 0.05 4.87
CA LEU A 60 9.73 -0.16 5.36
C LEU A 60 10.37 -1.23 4.47
N ALA A 61 11.28 -0.81 3.58
CA ALA A 61 11.89 -1.66 2.55
C ALA A 61 13.31 -2.13 2.89
N ASP A 62 13.88 -1.66 3.99
CA ASP A 62 15.20 -2.08 4.47
C ASP A 62 15.08 -3.43 5.17
N THR A 63 15.57 -4.49 4.53
CA THR A 63 15.48 -5.87 5.05
C THR A 63 16.28 -6.04 6.34
N GLY A 64 17.45 -5.41 6.48
CA GLY A 64 18.26 -5.48 7.70
C GLY A 64 17.56 -4.80 8.88
N TYR A 65 16.89 -3.67 8.63
CA TYR A 65 16.06 -3.03 9.65
C TYR A 65 14.89 -3.93 10.05
N CYS A 66 14.19 -4.50 9.08
CA CYS A 66 13.03 -5.37 9.33
C CYS A 66 13.38 -6.64 10.09
N GLU A 67 14.56 -7.23 9.86
CA GLU A 67 15.03 -8.38 10.63
C GLU A 67 15.25 -8.07 12.11
N THR A 68 15.68 -6.86 12.42
CA THR A 68 15.95 -6.42 13.79
C THR A 68 14.77 -5.73 14.47
N HIS A 69 13.78 -5.28 13.70
CA HIS A 69 12.57 -4.58 14.17
C HIS A 69 11.31 -5.15 13.50
N PRO A 70 10.99 -6.43 13.73
CA PRO A 70 9.87 -7.09 13.04
C PRO A 70 8.52 -6.44 13.36
N ASP A 71 8.31 -6.00 14.60
CA ASP A 71 7.06 -5.37 15.03
C ASP A 71 6.78 -4.05 14.29
N ASP A 72 7.81 -3.22 14.10
CA ASP A 72 7.69 -1.97 13.32
C ASP A 72 7.35 -2.26 11.87
N CYS A 73 7.98 -3.30 11.32
CA CYS A 73 7.74 -3.69 9.95
C CYS A 73 6.34 -4.29 9.75
N GLU A 74 5.86 -5.09 10.69
CA GLU A 74 4.48 -5.58 10.67
C GLU A 74 3.48 -4.43 10.74
N ALA A 75 3.66 -3.52 11.68
CA ALA A 75 2.79 -2.36 11.84
C ALA A 75 2.71 -1.51 10.57
N VAL A 76 3.85 -1.21 9.92
CA VAL A 76 3.85 -0.36 8.73
C VAL A 76 3.44 -1.13 7.48
N ASN A 77 4.08 -2.28 7.20
CA ASN A 77 3.90 -2.98 5.92
C ASN A 77 2.60 -3.78 5.87
N TYR A 78 2.13 -4.30 7.01
CA TYR A 78 0.91 -5.09 7.08
C TYR A 78 -0.28 -4.23 7.53
N ASP A 79 -0.30 -3.76 8.77
CA ASP A 79 -1.43 -3.02 9.32
C ASP A 79 -1.65 -1.71 8.56
N GLY A 80 -0.58 -0.98 8.26
CA GLY A 80 -0.65 0.26 7.48
C GLY A 80 -1.21 0.04 6.08
N THR A 81 -0.80 -1.04 5.38
CA THR A 81 -1.36 -1.39 4.07
C THR A 81 -2.84 -1.77 4.17
N LEU A 82 -3.23 -2.48 5.23
CA LEU A 82 -4.62 -2.84 5.49
C LEU A 82 -5.49 -1.60 5.71
N ASN A 83 -5.00 -0.63 6.48
CA ASN A 83 -5.68 0.65 6.70
C ASN A 83 -5.90 1.41 5.38
N VAL A 84 -4.86 1.48 4.54
CA VAL A 84 -4.94 2.10 3.21
C VAL A 84 -5.95 1.37 2.32
N ALA A 85 -5.95 0.03 2.32
CA ALA A 85 -6.88 -0.76 1.51
C ALA A 85 -8.35 -0.57 1.94
N ARG A 86 -8.61 -0.57 3.26
CA ARG A 86 -9.95 -0.31 3.82
C ARG A 86 -10.45 1.09 3.46
N ALA A 87 -9.60 2.10 3.64
CA ALA A 87 -9.95 3.47 3.31
C ALA A 87 -10.19 3.67 1.80
N ALA A 88 -9.38 3.02 0.96
CA ALA A 88 -9.57 3.02 -0.49
C ALA A 88 -10.93 2.44 -0.89
N ALA A 89 -11.30 1.30 -0.29
CA ALA A 89 -12.60 0.67 -0.51
C ALA A 89 -13.75 1.56 -0.05
N ALA A 90 -13.62 2.20 1.12
CA ALA A 90 -14.65 3.08 1.68
C ALA A 90 -14.96 4.28 0.78
N VAL A 91 -13.95 4.85 0.09
CA VAL A 91 -14.14 5.97 -0.84
C VAL A 91 -14.34 5.54 -2.30
N GLY A 92 -14.41 4.23 -2.58
CA GLY A 92 -14.57 3.70 -3.92
C GLY A 92 -13.39 4.00 -4.86
N ALA A 93 -12.19 4.17 -4.31
CA ALA A 93 -10.99 4.44 -5.08
C ALA A 93 -10.33 3.15 -5.58
N LYS A 94 -9.74 3.20 -6.79
CA LYS A 94 -8.90 2.12 -7.29
C LYS A 94 -7.57 2.12 -6.53
N LEU A 95 -7.23 1.00 -5.88
CA LEU A 95 -5.94 0.82 -5.22
C LEU A 95 -4.94 0.15 -6.14
N ILE A 96 -3.76 0.75 -6.27
CA ILE A 96 -2.57 0.20 -6.91
C ILE A 96 -1.53 0.03 -5.82
N TYR A 97 -1.18 -1.21 -5.52
CA TYR A 97 -0.20 -1.57 -4.49
C TYR A 97 1.10 -2.05 -5.13
N ALA A 98 2.22 -1.52 -4.66
CA ALA A 98 3.54 -2.01 -5.05
C ALA A 98 3.95 -3.18 -4.15
N GLY A 99 3.86 -4.40 -4.67
CA GLY A 99 4.37 -5.59 -4.01
C GLY A 99 5.85 -5.85 -4.29
N SER A 100 6.37 -6.96 -3.75
CA SER A 100 7.73 -7.42 -3.97
C SER A 100 7.72 -8.86 -4.51
N ASP A 101 8.72 -9.20 -5.33
CA ASP A 101 8.99 -10.56 -5.81
C ASP A 101 9.57 -11.47 -4.71
N GLN A 102 10.03 -10.92 -3.61
CA GLN A 102 10.53 -11.67 -2.45
C GLN A 102 9.46 -12.53 -1.77
N VAL A 103 8.20 -12.40 -2.17
CA VAL A 103 7.13 -13.33 -1.80
C VAL A 103 7.28 -14.73 -2.40
N TYR A 104 8.16 -14.89 -3.38
CA TYR A 104 8.45 -16.16 -4.02
C TYR A 104 9.74 -16.77 -3.48
N ASN A 105 9.71 -18.06 -3.13
CA ASN A 105 10.88 -18.76 -2.59
C ASN A 105 11.91 -19.22 -3.65
N GLY A 106 11.62 -19.02 -4.94
CA GLY A 106 12.49 -19.42 -6.04
C GLY A 106 12.62 -20.94 -6.27
N CYS A 107 12.04 -21.77 -5.43
CA CYS A 107 12.22 -23.22 -5.47
C CYS A 107 11.21 -23.96 -6.35
N THR A 108 10.07 -23.39 -6.58
CA THR A 108 8.98 -23.98 -7.36
C THR A 108 8.58 -22.99 -8.44
N GLY A 109 8.58 -23.40 -9.69
CA GLY A 109 8.41 -22.59 -10.88
C GLY A 109 7.38 -21.45 -10.79
N SER A 110 7.21 -20.69 -11.82
CA SER A 110 6.45 -19.43 -11.86
C SER A 110 5.12 -19.51 -11.09
N GLY A 111 5.01 -18.85 -9.96
CA GLY A 111 3.76 -18.65 -9.22
C GLY A 111 3.61 -19.43 -7.91
N ALA A 112 4.56 -20.30 -7.53
CA ALA A 112 4.47 -20.96 -6.23
C ALA A 112 5.00 -20.04 -5.12
N ARG A 113 4.12 -19.70 -4.19
CA ARG A 113 4.45 -18.90 -3.01
C ARG A 113 5.08 -19.81 -1.96
N GLY A 114 6.29 -19.50 -1.53
CA GLY A 114 6.92 -20.18 -0.41
C GLY A 114 6.23 -19.89 0.91
N VAL A 115 6.13 -20.90 1.76
CA VAL A 115 5.42 -20.79 3.06
C VAL A 115 6.07 -19.76 3.99
N GLU A 116 7.37 -19.51 3.84
CA GLU A 116 8.13 -18.58 4.68
C GLU A 116 8.18 -17.14 4.16
N ALA A 117 8.05 -16.94 2.86
CA ALA A 117 7.82 -15.61 2.28
C ALA A 117 6.39 -15.08 2.56
N LEU A 118 5.55 -15.93 3.15
CA LEU A 118 4.15 -15.63 3.50
C LEU A 118 4.01 -14.53 4.55
N CYS A 119 5.03 -14.22 5.33
CA CYS A 119 4.90 -13.23 6.39
C CYS A 119 4.72 -11.80 5.87
N TRP A 120 5.22 -11.47 4.68
CA TRP A 120 5.27 -10.06 4.23
C TRP A 120 4.48 -9.77 2.94
N GLY A 121 4.53 -10.62 1.95
CA GLY A 121 3.92 -10.33 0.64
C GLY A 121 2.57 -10.99 0.43
N ALA A 122 2.41 -12.26 0.85
CA ALA A 122 1.18 -13.01 0.59
C ALA A 122 0.03 -12.59 1.50
N ALA A 123 0.33 -12.25 2.77
CA ALA A 123 -0.69 -11.71 3.66
C ALA A 123 -1.24 -10.38 3.12
N THR A 124 -0.36 -9.52 2.61
CA THR A 124 -0.73 -8.23 2.02
C THR A 124 -1.49 -8.41 0.71
N ALA A 125 -1.07 -9.30 -0.18
CA ALA A 125 -1.78 -9.59 -1.42
C ALA A 125 -3.17 -10.22 -1.15
N THR A 126 -3.26 -11.16 -0.22
CA THR A 126 -4.53 -11.79 0.18
C THR A 126 -5.47 -10.79 0.85
N LEU A 127 -4.94 -9.82 1.59
CA LEU A 127 -5.74 -8.78 2.24
C LEU A 127 -6.24 -7.74 1.26
N VAL A 128 -5.41 -7.34 0.31
CA VAL A 128 -5.83 -6.45 -0.79
C VAL A 128 -6.89 -7.13 -1.64
N GLU A 129 -6.75 -8.42 -1.94
CA GLU A 129 -7.78 -9.20 -2.64
C GLU A 129 -9.06 -9.34 -1.82
N LYS A 130 -8.99 -9.60 -0.51
CA LYS A 130 -10.16 -9.67 0.37
C LYS A 130 -10.84 -8.31 0.54
N ALA A 131 -10.09 -7.23 0.69
CA ALA A 131 -10.65 -5.89 0.77
C ALA A 131 -11.30 -5.47 -0.57
N ALA A 132 -10.66 -5.78 -1.70
CA ALA A 132 -11.23 -5.56 -3.03
C ALA A 132 -12.45 -6.45 -3.31
N GLY A 133 -12.45 -7.68 -2.79
CA GLY A 133 -13.58 -8.61 -2.86
C GLY A 133 -14.78 -8.12 -2.05
N ALA A 134 -14.56 -7.61 -0.84
CA ALA A 134 -15.61 -7.04 -0.01
C ALA A 134 -16.26 -5.78 -0.66
N ALA A 135 -15.47 -4.96 -1.35
CA ALA A 135 -15.97 -3.80 -2.09
C ALA A 135 -16.83 -4.19 -3.31
N ARG A 136 -16.60 -5.36 -3.92
CA ARG A 136 -17.41 -5.86 -5.05
C ARG A 136 -18.73 -6.51 -4.64
N VAL A 137 -18.84 -6.93 -3.39
CA VAL A 137 -20.09 -7.55 -2.85
C VAL A 137 -21.07 -6.48 -2.36
N ALA A 138 -20.61 -5.22 -2.22
CA ALA A 138 -21.44 -4.09 -1.76
C ALA A 138 -22.05 -3.27 -2.92
N THR A 139 -21.91 -3.71 -4.17
CA THR A 139 -22.58 -3.16 -5.37
C THR A 139 -23.59 -4.15 -5.92
#